data_f788c9c5fcfabab2da048d998d1667cf
#
_entry.id   f788c9c5fcfabab2da048d998d1667cf
#
_cell.length_a   1.000
_cell.length_b   1.000
_cell.length_c   1.000
_cell.angle_alpha   90.00
_cell.angle_beta   90.00
_cell.angle_gamma   90.00
#
_symmetry.space_group_name_H-M   'P 1'
#
loop_
_entity.id
_entity.type
_entity.pdbx_description
1 polymer ?
#
loop_
_entity_poly.entity_id
_entity_poly.type
_entity_poly.pdbx_seq_one_letter_code
_entity_poly.pdbx_strand_id
1 'polypeptide(L)' 'MATISQRSNQLGTENAFVVLAEVGELQRKGNDILSFCIGMPDFPTPQNIQNAGVNAIQSGKHGYTPSAGIPELRP' A
#
# COMPACT_ATOMS: atom_id res chain seq x y z
N MET A 1 1.77 5.27 33.93
CA MET A 1 1.06 5.18 32.64
C MET A 1 1.27 6.47 31.86
N ALA A 2 1.66 6.37 30.62
CA ALA A 2 1.81 7.55 29.78
C ALA A 2 0.44 8.13 29.40
N THR A 3 0.30 9.45 29.48
CA THR A 3 -0.88 10.13 29.02
C THR A 3 -0.61 10.80 27.68
N ILE A 4 -1.54 10.69 26.76
CA ILE A 4 -1.47 11.36 25.46
C ILE A 4 -2.28 12.65 25.48
N SER A 5 -1.95 13.58 24.61
CA SER A 5 -2.68 14.83 24.50
C SER A 5 -4.17 14.60 24.15
N GLN A 6 -5.06 15.36 24.75
CA GLN A 6 -6.48 15.32 24.39
C GLN A 6 -6.73 15.60 22.91
N ARG A 7 -5.87 16.40 22.29
CA ARG A 7 -5.95 16.69 20.84
C ARG A 7 -5.78 15.44 19.97
N SER A 8 -5.09 14.42 20.48
CA SER A 8 -4.92 13.15 19.75
C SER A 8 -6.25 12.41 19.54
N ASN A 9 -7.24 12.64 20.41
CA ASN A 9 -8.57 12.04 20.26
C ASN A 9 -9.35 12.61 19.06
N GLN A 10 -8.91 13.74 18.53
CA GLN A 10 -9.51 14.40 17.36
C GLN A 10 -8.84 13.96 16.05
N LEU A 11 -7.75 13.20 16.14
CA LEU A 11 -7.04 12.67 14.98
C LEU A 11 -7.72 11.38 14.52
N GLY A 12 -7.99 11.33 13.24
CA GLY A 12 -8.47 10.11 12.59
C GLY A 12 -7.35 9.30 12.00
N THR A 13 -7.69 8.16 11.47
CA THR A 13 -6.81 7.33 10.64
C THR A 13 -7.15 7.52 9.17
N GLU A 14 -6.31 7.02 8.30
CA GLU A 14 -6.63 6.95 6.87
C GLU A 14 -7.83 6.02 6.67
N ASN A 15 -8.89 6.51 5.99
CA ASN A 15 -10.19 5.85 5.94
C ASN A 15 -10.39 4.92 4.74
N ALA A 16 -9.56 4.99 3.71
CA ALA A 16 -9.78 4.21 2.48
C ALA A 16 -9.79 2.70 2.75
N PHE A 17 -8.87 2.21 3.55
CA PHE A 17 -8.81 0.79 3.91
C PHE A 17 -9.90 0.37 4.88
N VAL A 18 -10.37 1.26 5.74
CA VAL A 18 -11.52 0.99 6.62
C VAL A 18 -12.78 0.79 5.78
N VAL A 19 -13.04 1.69 4.85
CA VAL A 19 -14.18 1.58 3.92
C VAL A 19 -14.07 0.33 3.04
N LEU A 20 -12.86 0.01 2.57
CA LEU A 20 -12.63 -1.22 1.80
C LEU A 20 -12.99 -2.48 2.59
N ALA A 21 -12.67 -2.53 3.88
CA ALA A 21 -13.03 -3.64 4.77
C ALA A 21 -14.55 -3.75 4.93
N GLU A 22 -15.25 -2.64 5.10
CA GLU A 22 -16.71 -2.60 5.18
C GLU A 22 -17.37 -3.09 3.87
N VAL A 23 -16.84 -2.67 2.73
CA VAL A 23 -17.29 -3.15 1.41
C VAL A 23 -17.12 -4.66 1.31
N GLY A 24 -15.95 -5.19 1.71
CA GLY A 24 -15.70 -6.63 1.71
C GLY A 24 -16.69 -7.41 2.58
N GLU A 25 -17.06 -6.87 3.73
CA GLU A 25 -18.06 -7.48 4.61
C GLU A 25 -19.45 -7.51 3.96
N LEU A 26 -19.84 -6.41 3.36
CA LEU A 26 -21.14 -6.33 2.66
C LEU A 26 -21.20 -7.26 1.46
N GLN A 27 -20.11 -7.40 0.71
CA GLN A 27 -20.03 -8.33 -0.42
C GLN A 27 -20.15 -9.78 0.06
N ARG A 28 -19.53 -10.14 1.17
CA ARG A 28 -19.67 -11.49 1.77
C ARG A 28 -21.11 -11.79 2.21
N LYS A 29 -21.87 -10.75 2.55
CA LYS A 29 -23.31 -10.87 2.88
C LYS A 29 -24.20 -10.97 1.65
N GLY A 30 -23.62 -10.96 0.45
CA GLY A 30 -24.34 -11.12 -0.80
C GLY A 30 -24.77 -9.83 -1.49
N ASN A 31 -24.29 -8.67 -0.99
CA ASN A 31 -24.57 -7.40 -1.67
C ASN A 31 -23.67 -7.23 -2.90
N ASP A 32 -24.27 -6.81 -4.01
CA ASP A 32 -23.52 -6.49 -5.23
C ASP A 32 -23.02 -5.05 -5.15
N ILE A 33 -21.73 -4.87 -4.86
CA ILE A 33 -21.14 -3.57 -4.64
C ILE A 33 -20.00 -3.35 -5.64
N LEU A 34 -20.06 -2.24 -6.36
CA LEU A 34 -18.96 -1.72 -7.17
C LEU A 34 -18.05 -0.88 -6.27
N SER A 35 -16.84 -1.37 -6.01
CA SER A 35 -15.91 -0.69 -5.12
C SER A 35 -14.99 0.26 -5.89
N PHE A 36 -14.97 1.52 -5.47
CA PHE A 36 -14.05 2.55 -5.94
C PHE A 36 -13.13 3.04 -4.81
N CYS A 37 -12.96 2.22 -3.76
CA CYS A 37 -12.23 2.62 -2.55
C CYS A 37 -10.73 2.80 -2.80
N ILE A 38 -10.15 1.96 -3.64
CA ILE A 38 -8.69 1.94 -3.91
C ILE A 38 -8.46 1.96 -5.41
N GLY A 39 -7.62 2.88 -5.84
CA GLY A 39 -7.13 2.90 -7.22
C GLY A 39 -6.02 1.87 -7.40
N MET A 40 -6.21 0.96 -8.35
CA MET A 40 -5.22 -0.05 -8.71
C MET A 40 -5.22 -0.23 -10.22
N PRO A 41 -4.05 -0.27 -10.86
CA PRO A 41 -3.98 -0.60 -12.28
C PRO A 41 -4.61 -1.98 -12.55
N ASP A 42 -5.36 -2.10 -13.63
CA ASP A 42 -6.05 -3.34 -14.02
C ASP A 42 -5.22 -4.22 -14.95
N PHE A 43 -3.99 -3.82 -15.22
CA PHE A 43 -3.04 -4.57 -16.03
C PHE A 43 -1.78 -4.90 -15.20
N PRO A 44 -1.07 -5.99 -15.52
CA PRO A 44 0.11 -6.38 -14.76
C PRO A 44 1.29 -5.44 -15.03
N THR A 45 2.26 -5.45 -14.11
CA THR A 45 3.54 -4.78 -14.32
C THR A 45 4.19 -5.28 -15.59
N PRO A 46 4.74 -4.41 -16.46
CA PRO A 46 5.43 -4.83 -17.68
C PRO A 46 6.50 -5.90 -17.42
N GLN A 47 6.64 -6.85 -18.35
CA GLN A 47 7.49 -8.02 -18.15
C GLN A 47 8.96 -7.68 -17.89
N ASN A 48 9.48 -6.66 -18.57
CA ASN A 48 10.87 -6.21 -18.37
C ASN A 48 11.09 -5.68 -16.94
N ILE A 49 10.10 -5.01 -16.36
CA ILE A 49 10.16 -4.51 -14.99
C ILE A 49 10.07 -5.67 -13.98
N GLN A 50 9.18 -6.62 -14.22
CA GLN A 50 9.09 -7.83 -13.41
C GLN A 50 10.42 -8.59 -13.38
N ASN A 51 11.03 -8.80 -14.56
CA ASN A 51 12.31 -9.48 -14.67
C ASN A 51 13.42 -8.74 -13.93
N ALA A 52 13.46 -7.42 -14.01
CA ALA A 52 14.42 -6.61 -13.26
C ALA A 52 14.24 -6.77 -11.75
N GLY A 53 13.00 -6.82 -11.26
CA GLY A 53 12.71 -7.05 -9.85
C GLY A 53 13.15 -8.44 -9.39
N VAL A 54 12.86 -9.46 -10.14
CA VAL A 54 13.31 -10.84 -9.85
C VAL A 54 14.83 -10.92 -9.81
N ASN A 55 15.51 -10.35 -10.80
CA ASN A 55 16.97 -10.32 -10.84
C ASN A 55 17.58 -9.56 -9.67
N ALA A 56 16.95 -8.46 -9.24
CA ALA A 56 17.40 -7.70 -8.07
C ALA A 56 17.34 -8.56 -6.80
N ILE A 57 16.26 -9.29 -6.60
CA ILE A 57 16.11 -10.19 -5.46
C ILE A 57 17.15 -11.30 -5.51
N GLN A 58 17.30 -11.97 -6.64
CA GLN A 58 18.23 -13.08 -6.80
C GLN A 58 19.70 -12.67 -6.66
N SER A 59 20.04 -11.43 -7.03
CA SER A 59 21.38 -10.87 -6.89
C SER A 59 21.68 -10.22 -5.53
N GLY A 60 20.74 -10.30 -4.59
CA GLY A 60 20.92 -9.79 -3.23
C GLY A 60 20.64 -8.30 -3.05
N LYS A 61 20.05 -7.63 -4.04
CA LYS A 61 19.70 -6.21 -3.97
C LYS A 61 18.34 -5.99 -3.29
N HIS A 62 18.21 -6.46 -2.05
CA HIS A 62 16.96 -6.42 -1.31
C HIS A 62 17.12 -5.91 0.13
N GLY A 63 18.26 -5.28 0.45
CA GLY A 63 18.54 -4.71 1.77
C GLY A 63 17.98 -3.28 1.90
N TYR A 64 18.35 -2.65 3.00
CA TYR A 64 17.99 -1.25 3.25
C TYR A 64 18.68 -0.32 2.26
N THR A 65 17.98 0.77 1.96
CA THR A 65 18.51 1.88 1.18
C THR A 65 18.53 3.17 2.02
N PRO A 66 19.28 4.19 1.61
CA PRO A 66 19.14 5.52 2.21
C PRO A 66 17.69 6.01 2.13
N SER A 67 17.28 6.88 3.07
CA SER A 67 15.91 7.42 3.12
C SER A 67 15.48 8.10 1.82
N ALA A 68 16.41 8.71 1.10
CA ALA A 68 16.15 9.36 -0.18
C ALA A 68 16.14 8.40 -1.38
N GLY A 69 16.32 7.10 -1.15
CA GLY A 69 16.45 6.10 -2.20
C GLY A 69 17.90 5.89 -2.67
N ILE A 70 18.08 4.97 -3.59
CA ILE A 70 19.42 4.67 -4.13
C ILE A 70 19.92 5.80 -5.03
N PRO A 71 21.24 6.11 -5.01
CA PRO A 71 21.80 7.22 -5.81
C PRO A 71 21.56 7.07 -7.32
N GLU A 72 21.52 5.85 -7.82
CA GLU A 72 21.33 5.56 -9.24
C GLU A 72 19.94 5.95 -9.75
N LEU A 73 18.94 6.06 -8.88
CA LEU A 73 17.58 6.43 -9.26
C LEU A 73 17.33 7.93 -9.17
N ARG A 74 18.07 8.62 -8.32
CA ARG A 74 17.86 10.06 -8.07
C ARG A 74 18.97 10.88 -8.74
N PRO A 75 18.66 12.11 -9.17
CA PRO A 75 19.63 13.02 -9.79
C PRO A 75 20.73 13.44 -8.81
#